data_e9d193db58f7344039f7ffebff6bf6e4
#
_entry.id   e9d193db58f7344039f7ffebff6bf6e4
#
_cell.length_a   1.000
_cell.length_b   1.000
_cell.length_c   1.000
_cell.angle_alpha   90.00
_cell.angle_beta   90.00
_cell.angle_gamma   90.00
#
_symmetry.space_group_name_H-M   'P 1'
#
loop_
_entity.id
_entity.type
_entity.pdbx_description
1 polymer ?
#
loop_
_entity_poly.entity_id
_entity_poly.type
_entity_poly.pdbx_seq_one_letter_code
_entity_poly.pdbx_strand_id
1 'polypeptide(L)'
;MDKKSMFSLEGKIALVTGGAHGIGFAIAESYAEAGATVVFNCSNEESLKRGLAAYKEKGIDAHGYVCDVTDEEAVKKMIADIEEKIGTVDILVNNAGMIRRIPMHEMSAEEFRKVVDVDLNAPFIMAKAVLPSMMKKRSGKIINICSMMSELGRETVSAYAAAKGGLKMLTKNIASEYGEYNIQCNGIGPGYIATSQTAPLRERQADGSRHPFDQFIIAKTPAARWGTVEDLKGPAVFLASEASDFVNGHILYVDGGILAYI
;
A
#
# COMPACT_ATOMS: atom_id res chain seq x y z
N MET A 1 33.73 -4.78 11.21
CA MET A 1 32.49 -5.09 10.48
C MET A 1 31.46 -4.06 10.93
N ASP A 2 31.15 -3.11 10.06
CA ASP A 2 30.05 -2.17 10.34
C ASP A 2 28.77 -2.99 10.49
N LYS A 3 28.12 -2.85 11.64
CA LYS A 3 26.85 -3.50 11.91
C LYS A 3 25.80 -2.88 10.99
N LYS A 4 25.33 -3.62 9.99
CA LYS A 4 24.23 -3.19 9.13
C LYS A 4 23.05 -2.78 9.99
N SER A 5 22.42 -1.65 9.72
CA SER A 5 21.22 -1.21 10.44
C SER A 5 20.12 -2.26 10.30
N MET A 6 19.40 -2.56 11.37
CA MET A 6 18.23 -3.45 11.33
C MET A 6 17.10 -2.93 10.43
N PHE A 7 17.15 -1.66 10.04
CA PHE A 7 16.23 -1.03 9.09
C PHE A 7 16.75 -1.02 7.65
N SER A 8 17.95 -1.58 7.38
CA SER A 8 18.51 -1.63 6.04
C SER A 8 17.72 -2.59 5.15
N LEU A 9 17.45 -2.15 3.91
CA LEU A 9 16.87 -2.97 2.85
C LEU A 9 17.86 -3.27 1.73
N GLU A 10 19.16 -3.09 2.00
CA GLU A 10 20.22 -3.32 1.02
C GLU A 10 20.23 -4.76 0.50
N GLY A 11 20.22 -4.90 -0.82
CA GLY A 11 20.15 -6.20 -1.51
C GLY A 11 18.76 -6.82 -1.54
N LYS A 12 17.71 -6.10 -1.08
CA LYS A 12 16.30 -6.53 -1.19
C LYS A 12 15.68 -5.98 -2.47
N ILE A 13 14.79 -6.75 -3.07
CA ILE A 13 13.96 -6.36 -4.20
C ILE A 13 12.55 -6.09 -3.68
N ALA A 14 12.09 -4.85 -3.83
CA ALA A 14 10.79 -4.40 -3.34
C ALA A 14 9.84 -4.08 -4.50
N LEU A 15 8.75 -4.82 -4.61
CA LEU A 15 7.67 -4.58 -5.57
C LEU A 15 6.52 -3.81 -4.90
N VAL A 16 6.21 -2.62 -5.42
CA VAL A 16 5.12 -1.77 -4.93
C VAL A 16 4.04 -1.62 -5.99
N THR A 17 2.83 -2.13 -5.72
CA THR A 17 1.71 -1.97 -6.65
C THR A 17 1.14 -0.56 -6.58
N GLY A 18 0.78 0.02 -7.73
CA GLY A 18 0.35 1.43 -7.79
C GLY A 18 1.44 2.41 -7.36
N GLY A 19 2.72 2.07 -7.59
CA GLY A 19 3.88 2.82 -7.12
C GLY A 19 4.25 4.06 -7.93
N ALA A 20 3.48 4.42 -8.97
CA ALA A 20 3.81 5.55 -9.84
C ALA A 20 3.57 6.94 -9.21
N HIS A 21 2.80 7.05 -8.13
CA HIS A 21 2.47 8.29 -7.44
C HIS A 21 1.93 8.06 -6.02
N GLY A 22 1.75 9.14 -5.26
CA GLY A 22 1.05 9.13 -3.97
C GLY A 22 1.73 8.26 -2.91
N ILE A 23 0.94 7.49 -2.15
CA ILE A 23 1.42 6.65 -1.05
C ILE A 23 2.42 5.60 -1.57
N GLY A 24 2.09 4.91 -2.65
CA GLY A 24 2.96 3.87 -3.22
C GLY A 24 4.32 4.42 -3.65
N PHE A 25 4.35 5.59 -4.28
CA PHE A 25 5.60 6.26 -4.66
C PHE A 25 6.45 6.61 -3.43
N ALA A 26 5.85 7.21 -2.39
CA ALA A 26 6.58 7.60 -1.19
C ALA A 26 7.15 6.38 -0.43
N ILE A 27 6.40 5.27 -0.38
CA ILE A 27 6.87 4.00 0.20
C ILE A 27 8.06 3.47 -0.62
N ALA A 28 7.94 3.41 -1.93
CA ALA A 28 9.01 2.93 -2.80
C ALA A 28 10.26 3.82 -2.73
N GLU A 29 10.08 5.15 -2.67
CA GLU A 29 11.18 6.11 -2.42
C GLU A 29 11.90 5.79 -1.11
N SER A 30 11.18 5.57 -0.01
CA SER A 30 11.79 5.23 1.29
C SER A 30 12.52 3.89 1.26
N TYR A 31 12.08 2.95 0.45
CA TYR A 31 12.77 1.67 0.27
C TYR A 31 14.08 1.83 -0.52
N ALA A 32 14.09 2.67 -1.56
CA ALA A 32 15.31 3.02 -2.27
C ALA A 32 16.32 3.73 -1.33
N GLU A 33 15.86 4.68 -0.52
CA GLU A 33 16.66 5.37 0.51
C GLU A 33 17.24 4.38 1.53
N ALA A 34 16.53 3.29 1.84
CA ALA A 34 16.99 2.21 2.71
C ALA A 34 17.88 1.16 2.00
N GLY A 35 18.11 1.28 0.69
CA GLY A 35 19.03 0.45 -0.10
C GLY A 35 18.36 -0.66 -0.93
N ALA A 36 17.04 -0.71 -1.04
CA ALA A 36 16.35 -1.68 -1.86
C ALA A 36 16.40 -1.34 -3.36
N THR A 37 16.41 -2.38 -4.20
CA THR A 37 16.05 -2.23 -5.62
C THR A 37 14.54 -2.09 -5.73
N VAL A 38 14.09 -0.97 -6.29
CA VAL A 38 12.66 -0.65 -6.42
C VAL A 38 12.10 -1.16 -7.74
N VAL A 39 11.03 -1.94 -7.62
CA VAL A 39 10.16 -2.32 -8.73
C VAL A 39 8.77 -1.77 -8.44
N PHE A 40 8.11 -1.18 -9.41
CA PHE A 40 6.73 -0.72 -9.25
C PHE A 40 5.87 -1.09 -10.45
N ASN A 41 4.56 -1.22 -10.23
CA ASN A 41 3.62 -1.31 -11.32
C ASN A 41 2.59 -0.17 -11.30
N CYS A 42 1.96 0.01 -12.44
CA CYS A 42 0.80 0.86 -12.63
C CYS A 42 -0.09 0.28 -13.75
N SER A 43 -1.29 0.84 -13.92
CA SER A 43 -2.30 0.29 -14.83
C SER A 43 -2.18 0.73 -16.29
N ASN A 44 -1.29 1.69 -16.61
CA ASN A 44 -1.17 2.22 -17.98
C ASN A 44 0.19 2.87 -18.24
N GLU A 45 0.52 3.00 -19.53
CA GLU A 45 1.78 3.56 -20.02
C GLU A 45 2.03 5.02 -19.62
N GLU A 46 0.99 5.84 -19.54
CA GLU A 46 1.13 7.25 -19.14
C GLU A 46 1.60 7.34 -17.68
N SER A 47 0.99 6.57 -16.80
CA SER A 47 1.38 6.49 -15.39
C SER A 47 2.79 5.91 -15.23
N LEU A 48 3.16 4.92 -16.07
CA LEU A 48 4.50 4.35 -16.09
C LEU A 48 5.55 5.43 -16.42
N LYS A 49 5.36 6.17 -17.51
CA LYS A 49 6.28 7.24 -17.94
C LYS A 49 6.43 8.32 -16.85
N ARG A 50 5.32 8.76 -16.25
CA ARG A 50 5.35 9.75 -15.16
C ARG A 50 6.07 9.22 -13.94
N GLY A 51 5.81 7.96 -13.54
CA GLY A 51 6.47 7.34 -12.40
C GLY A 51 7.98 7.22 -12.60
N LEU A 52 8.43 6.68 -13.74
CA LEU A 52 9.86 6.58 -14.06
C LEU A 52 10.55 7.94 -14.07
N ALA A 53 9.93 8.98 -14.63
CA ALA A 53 10.47 10.34 -14.60
C ALA A 53 10.61 10.85 -13.17
N ALA A 54 9.60 10.66 -12.32
CA ALA A 54 9.62 11.09 -10.92
C ALA A 54 10.70 10.37 -10.10
N TYR A 55 10.88 9.05 -10.28
CA TYR A 55 11.97 8.32 -9.65
C TYR A 55 13.33 8.81 -10.10
N LYS A 56 13.50 9.05 -11.39
CA LYS A 56 14.74 9.60 -11.95
C LYS A 56 15.09 10.97 -11.39
N GLU A 57 14.10 11.85 -11.20
CA GLU A 57 14.30 13.17 -10.56
C GLU A 57 14.80 13.06 -9.12
N LYS A 58 14.44 11.94 -8.44
CA LYS A 58 14.92 11.61 -7.10
C LYS A 58 16.27 10.87 -7.10
N GLY A 59 16.86 10.60 -8.27
CA GLY A 59 18.09 9.82 -8.40
C GLY A 59 17.90 8.32 -8.14
N ILE A 60 16.65 7.82 -8.24
CA ILE A 60 16.31 6.42 -8.02
C ILE A 60 16.19 5.70 -9.36
N ASP A 61 16.96 4.61 -9.53
CA ASP A 61 16.84 3.71 -10.67
C ASP A 61 15.77 2.66 -10.37
N ALA A 62 14.53 2.95 -10.77
CA ALA A 62 13.38 2.11 -10.52
C ALA A 62 12.94 1.36 -11.77
N HIS A 63 12.56 0.10 -11.61
CA HIS A 63 12.00 -0.74 -12.67
C HIS A 63 10.47 -0.63 -12.68
N GLY A 64 9.88 -0.22 -13.80
CA GLY A 64 8.44 -0.01 -13.91
C GLY A 64 7.76 -1.00 -14.84
N TYR A 65 6.55 -1.43 -14.46
CA TYR A 65 5.72 -2.37 -15.22
C TYR A 65 4.30 -1.85 -15.39
N VAL A 66 3.73 -2.05 -16.59
CA VAL A 66 2.28 -1.91 -16.79
C VAL A 66 1.63 -3.26 -16.55
N CYS A 67 0.75 -3.34 -15.57
CA CYS A 67 0.01 -4.56 -15.24
C CYS A 67 -1.30 -4.20 -14.52
N ASP A 68 -2.41 -4.77 -14.98
CA ASP A 68 -3.64 -4.79 -14.20
C ASP A 68 -3.51 -5.85 -13.10
N VAL A 69 -3.46 -5.42 -11.86
CA VAL A 69 -3.29 -6.32 -10.70
C VAL A 69 -4.49 -7.21 -10.44
N THR A 70 -5.62 -6.98 -11.11
CA THR A 70 -6.81 -7.84 -11.06
C THR A 70 -6.77 -8.98 -12.06
N ASP A 71 -5.86 -8.92 -13.05
CA ASP A 71 -5.61 -9.99 -14.03
C ASP A 71 -4.52 -10.94 -13.53
N GLU A 72 -4.92 -12.13 -13.08
CA GLU A 72 -4.01 -13.13 -12.53
C GLU A 72 -2.93 -13.57 -13.52
N GLU A 73 -3.26 -13.72 -14.80
CA GLU A 73 -2.27 -14.16 -15.81
C GLU A 73 -1.28 -13.04 -16.15
N ALA A 74 -1.74 -11.79 -16.19
CA ALA A 74 -0.85 -10.63 -16.34
C ALA A 74 0.10 -10.50 -15.14
N VAL A 75 -0.39 -10.70 -13.92
CA VAL A 75 0.43 -10.69 -12.70
C VAL A 75 1.47 -11.80 -12.73
N LYS A 76 1.12 -13.04 -13.08
CA LYS A 76 2.07 -14.16 -13.19
C LYS A 76 3.19 -13.85 -14.17
N LYS A 77 2.85 -13.27 -15.33
CA LYS A 77 3.85 -12.88 -16.34
C LYS A 77 4.77 -11.79 -15.83
N MET A 78 4.21 -10.77 -15.17
CA MET A 78 5.01 -9.69 -14.57
C MET A 78 5.97 -10.21 -13.50
N ILE A 79 5.52 -11.08 -12.60
CA ILE A 79 6.38 -11.65 -11.55
C ILE A 79 7.47 -12.52 -12.16
N ALA A 80 7.16 -13.36 -13.14
CA ALA A 80 8.16 -14.17 -13.84
C ALA A 80 9.24 -13.31 -14.53
N ASP A 81 8.85 -12.22 -15.18
CA ASP A 81 9.77 -11.28 -15.82
C ASP A 81 10.67 -10.55 -14.80
N ILE A 82 10.09 -10.14 -13.66
CA ILE A 82 10.86 -9.55 -12.55
C ILE A 82 11.89 -10.54 -12.01
N GLU A 83 11.47 -11.78 -11.75
CA GLU A 83 12.36 -12.81 -11.20
C GLU A 83 13.48 -13.20 -12.17
N GLU A 84 13.21 -13.22 -13.48
CA GLU A 84 14.22 -13.51 -14.51
C GLU A 84 15.24 -12.36 -14.67
N LYS A 85 14.77 -11.11 -14.69
CA LYS A 85 15.61 -9.96 -15.07
C LYS A 85 16.26 -9.24 -13.90
N ILE A 86 15.60 -9.26 -12.74
CA ILE A 86 16.00 -8.48 -11.57
C ILE A 86 16.33 -9.40 -10.40
N GLY A 87 15.44 -10.37 -10.12
CA GLY A 87 15.59 -11.35 -9.05
C GLY A 87 14.32 -11.56 -8.25
N THR A 88 14.37 -12.45 -7.27
CA THR A 88 13.23 -12.82 -6.43
C THR A 88 12.73 -11.61 -5.62
N VAL A 89 11.43 -11.38 -5.66
CA VAL A 89 10.77 -10.34 -4.86
C VAL A 89 10.89 -10.68 -3.37
N ASP A 90 11.60 -9.84 -2.62
CA ASP A 90 11.75 -9.96 -1.16
C ASP A 90 10.62 -9.27 -0.39
N ILE A 91 10.13 -8.15 -0.93
CA ILE A 91 9.14 -7.28 -0.30
C ILE A 91 8.05 -6.99 -1.31
N LEU A 92 6.81 -7.36 -0.99
CA LEU A 92 5.62 -6.98 -1.74
C LEU A 92 4.82 -5.95 -0.97
N VAL A 93 4.52 -4.80 -1.59
CA VAL A 93 3.56 -3.82 -1.05
C VAL A 93 2.33 -3.80 -1.93
N ASN A 94 1.23 -4.28 -1.42
CA ASN A 94 -0.10 -4.18 -2.03
C ASN A 94 -0.69 -2.79 -1.71
N ASN A 95 -0.38 -1.81 -2.58
CA ASN A 95 -0.83 -0.43 -2.42
C ASN A 95 -1.86 -0.02 -3.48
N ALA A 96 -1.89 -0.65 -4.65
CA ALA A 96 -2.92 -0.37 -5.64
C ALA A 96 -4.31 -0.45 -5.00
N GLY A 97 -5.14 0.55 -5.23
CA GLY A 97 -6.46 0.63 -4.62
C GLY A 97 -7.32 1.72 -5.25
N MET A 98 -8.61 1.62 -5.04
CA MET A 98 -9.58 2.58 -5.51
C MET A 98 -10.70 2.81 -4.49
N ILE A 99 -11.30 3.98 -4.52
CA ILE A 99 -12.46 4.31 -3.70
C ILE A 99 -13.59 4.85 -4.57
N ARG A 100 -14.81 4.37 -4.32
CA ARG A 100 -16.04 4.94 -4.85
C ARG A 100 -16.87 5.50 -3.70
N ARG A 101 -17.31 6.74 -3.84
CA ARG A 101 -18.13 7.43 -2.84
C ARG A 101 -19.55 7.52 -3.36
N ILE A 102 -20.33 6.47 -3.12
CA ILE A 102 -21.70 6.31 -3.58
C ILE A 102 -22.56 5.84 -2.40
N PRO A 103 -23.71 6.46 -2.11
CA PRO A 103 -24.66 5.95 -1.11
C PRO A 103 -24.99 4.48 -1.38
N MET A 104 -25.05 3.66 -0.33
CA MET A 104 -25.18 2.21 -0.49
C MET A 104 -26.39 1.80 -1.33
N HIS A 105 -27.51 2.49 -1.19
CA HIS A 105 -28.75 2.20 -1.94
C HIS A 105 -28.71 2.63 -3.42
N GLU A 106 -27.72 3.44 -3.80
CA GLU A 106 -27.49 3.89 -5.16
C GLU A 106 -26.32 3.15 -5.83
N MET A 107 -25.47 2.47 -5.03
CA MET A 107 -24.30 1.77 -5.55
C MET A 107 -24.71 0.51 -6.32
N SER A 108 -24.32 0.41 -7.58
CA SER A 108 -24.54 -0.82 -8.36
C SER A 108 -23.68 -1.97 -7.84
N ALA A 109 -24.16 -3.21 -8.02
CA ALA A 109 -23.37 -4.40 -7.70
C ALA A 109 -22.06 -4.47 -8.52
N GLU A 110 -22.04 -3.90 -9.72
CA GLU A 110 -20.83 -3.81 -10.55
C GLU A 110 -19.78 -2.88 -9.94
N GLU A 111 -20.16 -1.67 -9.52
CA GLU A 111 -19.26 -0.73 -8.83
C GLU A 111 -18.74 -1.33 -7.52
N PHE A 112 -19.59 -2.04 -6.77
CA PHE A 112 -19.18 -2.74 -5.56
C PHE A 112 -18.10 -3.79 -5.86
N ARG A 113 -18.36 -4.69 -6.85
CA ARG A 113 -17.39 -5.72 -7.26
C ARG A 113 -16.06 -5.11 -7.70
N LYS A 114 -16.10 -4.05 -8.49
CA LYS A 114 -14.90 -3.38 -9.00
C LYS A 114 -13.98 -2.88 -7.88
N VAL A 115 -14.55 -2.34 -6.79
CA VAL A 115 -13.77 -1.93 -5.62
C VAL A 115 -13.20 -3.16 -4.91
N VAL A 116 -13.99 -4.21 -4.72
CA VAL A 116 -13.54 -5.46 -4.08
C VAL A 116 -12.44 -6.13 -4.90
N ASP A 117 -12.55 -6.13 -6.22
CA ASP A 117 -11.54 -6.72 -7.10
C ASP A 117 -10.18 -6.02 -6.95
N VAL A 118 -10.16 -4.69 -6.90
CA VAL A 118 -8.90 -3.94 -6.78
C VAL A 118 -8.35 -3.94 -5.35
N ASP A 119 -9.21 -3.76 -4.34
CA ASP A 119 -8.76 -3.52 -2.96
C ASP A 119 -8.66 -4.79 -2.10
N LEU A 120 -9.14 -5.95 -2.59
CA LEU A 120 -9.08 -7.24 -1.88
C LEU A 120 -8.57 -8.38 -2.76
N ASN A 121 -9.21 -8.61 -3.94
CA ASN A 121 -8.83 -9.74 -4.79
C ASN A 121 -7.44 -9.55 -5.41
N ALA A 122 -7.09 -8.34 -5.84
CA ALA A 122 -5.75 -8.06 -6.39
C ALA A 122 -4.63 -8.28 -5.36
N PRO A 123 -4.69 -7.82 -4.09
CA PRO A 123 -3.75 -8.20 -3.04
C PRO A 123 -3.58 -9.71 -2.87
N PHE A 124 -4.67 -10.49 -2.96
CA PHE A 124 -4.61 -11.95 -2.93
C PHE A 124 -3.85 -12.50 -4.15
N ILE A 125 -4.16 -12.03 -5.37
CA ILE A 125 -3.51 -12.46 -6.61
C ILE A 125 -2.00 -12.16 -6.55
N MET A 126 -1.62 -10.96 -6.13
CA MET A 126 -0.23 -10.53 -6.00
C MET A 126 0.53 -11.37 -4.96
N ALA A 127 -0.06 -11.59 -3.77
CA ALA A 127 0.53 -12.43 -2.74
C ALA A 127 0.71 -13.87 -3.24
N LYS A 128 -0.32 -14.46 -3.85
CA LYS A 128 -0.27 -15.80 -4.45
C LYS A 128 0.85 -15.95 -5.46
N ALA A 129 1.16 -14.91 -6.23
CA ALA A 129 2.19 -14.95 -7.26
C ALA A 129 3.62 -14.93 -6.70
N VAL A 130 3.88 -14.21 -5.57
CA VAL A 130 5.22 -14.12 -4.99
C VAL A 130 5.51 -15.19 -3.94
N LEU A 131 4.48 -15.76 -3.30
CA LEU A 131 4.61 -16.73 -2.22
C LEU A 131 5.46 -17.97 -2.58
N PRO A 132 5.35 -18.61 -3.77
CA PRO A 132 6.17 -19.77 -4.09
C PRO A 132 7.67 -19.51 -4.00
N SER A 133 8.14 -18.38 -4.50
CA SER A 133 9.55 -17.99 -4.46
C SER A 133 9.99 -17.59 -3.04
N MET A 134 9.14 -16.86 -2.30
CA MET A 134 9.38 -16.53 -0.91
C MET A 134 9.46 -17.78 -0.01
N MET A 135 8.58 -18.76 -0.21
CA MET A 135 8.61 -20.06 0.50
C MET A 135 9.90 -20.82 0.21
N LYS A 136 10.32 -20.91 -1.06
CA LYS A 136 11.58 -21.55 -1.46
C LYS A 136 12.79 -20.87 -0.83
N LYS A 137 12.78 -19.53 -0.75
CA LYS A 137 13.84 -18.73 -0.13
C LYS A 137 13.77 -18.73 1.40
N ARG A 138 12.63 -19.14 2.00
CA ARG A 138 12.30 -19.05 3.44
C ARG A 138 12.50 -17.64 3.98
N SER A 139 12.05 -16.66 3.23
CA SER A 139 12.12 -15.24 3.61
C SER A 139 11.18 -14.44 2.70
N GLY A 140 10.40 -13.53 3.29
CA GLY A 140 9.55 -12.62 2.56
C GLY A 140 8.81 -11.64 3.46
N LYS A 141 8.53 -10.45 2.96
CA LYS A 141 7.71 -9.43 3.62
C LYS A 141 6.56 -9.05 2.69
N ILE A 142 5.34 -9.18 3.17
CA ILE A 142 4.12 -8.74 2.46
C ILE A 142 3.49 -7.63 3.30
N ILE A 143 3.28 -6.47 2.69
CA ILE A 143 2.71 -5.30 3.35
C ILE A 143 1.47 -4.88 2.58
N ASN A 144 0.32 -4.96 3.23
CA ASN A 144 -0.97 -4.57 2.65
C ASN A 144 -1.33 -3.15 3.09
N ILE A 145 -1.61 -2.25 2.15
CA ILE A 145 -2.14 -0.93 2.50
C ILE A 145 -3.62 -1.07 2.81
N CYS A 146 -3.87 -1.25 4.10
CA CYS A 146 -5.19 -1.27 4.70
C CYS A 146 -5.77 0.16 4.81
N SER A 147 -6.61 0.41 5.77
CA SER A 147 -7.18 1.73 6.05
C SER A 147 -7.72 1.74 7.48
N MET A 148 -7.93 2.90 8.06
CA MET A 148 -8.79 3.01 9.24
C MET A 148 -10.21 2.46 8.97
N MET A 149 -10.65 2.41 7.70
CA MET A 149 -11.90 1.74 7.28
C MET A 149 -11.81 0.20 7.39
N SER A 150 -10.70 -0.37 7.76
CA SER A 150 -10.61 -1.77 8.16
C SER A 150 -11.23 -2.04 9.54
N GLU A 151 -11.48 -0.98 10.32
CA GLU A 151 -12.11 -1.01 11.66
C GLU A 151 -13.42 -0.22 11.71
N LEU A 152 -13.52 0.85 10.93
CA LEU A 152 -14.64 1.79 10.98
C LEU A 152 -15.50 1.71 9.73
N GLY A 153 -16.78 1.98 9.91
CA GLY A 153 -17.70 2.29 8.82
C GLY A 153 -17.81 3.80 8.62
N ARG A 154 -18.05 4.21 7.37
CA ARG A 154 -18.42 5.57 7.01
C ARG A 154 -19.45 5.52 5.87
N GLU A 155 -20.34 6.49 5.84
CA GLU A 155 -21.28 6.67 4.74
C GLU A 155 -20.56 6.76 3.38
N THR A 156 -21.23 6.32 2.34
CA THR A 156 -20.81 6.34 0.93
C THR A 156 -19.61 5.49 0.53
N VAL A 157 -18.99 4.75 1.45
CA VAL A 157 -17.77 3.95 1.17
C VAL A 157 -17.95 2.47 1.52
N SER A 158 -19.17 1.93 1.41
CA SER A 158 -19.48 0.55 1.80
C SER A 158 -18.59 -0.51 1.15
N ALA A 159 -18.38 -0.44 -0.17
CA ALA A 159 -17.51 -1.37 -0.89
C ALA A 159 -16.06 -1.27 -0.43
N TYR A 160 -15.54 -0.06 -0.25
CA TYR A 160 -14.18 0.17 0.21
C TYR A 160 -13.97 -0.34 1.65
N ALA A 161 -14.89 -0.05 2.56
CA ALA A 161 -14.81 -0.54 3.94
C ALA A 161 -14.88 -2.07 4.00
N ALA A 162 -15.76 -2.70 3.22
CA ALA A 162 -15.85 -4.15 3.12
C ALA A 162 -14.54 -4.76 2.59
N ALA A 163 -13.97 -4.19 1.51
CA ALA A 163 -12.72 -4.66 0.95
C ALA A 163 -11.54 -4.49 1.93
N LYS A 164 -11.42 -3.33 2.59
CA LYS A 164 -10.33 -3.08 3.57
C LYS A 164 -10.49 -3.90 4.86
N GLY A 165 -11.72 -4.19 5.29
CA GLY A 165 -12.00 -5.16 6.35
C GLY A 165 -11.58 -6.58 5.95
N GLY A 166 -11.91 -7.00 4.73
CA GLY A 166 -11.44 -8.27 4.14
C GLY A 166 -9.92 -8.34 4.03
N LEU A 167 -9.27 -7.26 3.58
CA LEU A 167 -7.81 -7.19 3.45
C LEU A 167 -7.10 -7.31 4.81
N LYS A 168 -7.67 -6.73 5.88
CA LYS A 168 -7.19 -6.95 7.25
C LYS A 168 -7.21 -8.44 7.62
N MET A 169 -8.29 -9.16 7.30
CA MET A 169 -8.38 -10.59 7.58
C MET A 169 -7.47 -11.42 6.67
N LEU A 170 -7.33 -11.07 5.40
CA LEU A 170 -6.39 -11.70 4.48
C LEU A 170 -4.94 -11.55 4.99
N THR A 171 -4.57 -10.38 5.51
CA THR A 171 -3.26 -10.14 6.13
C THR A 171 -2.97 -11.13 7.25
N LYS A 172 -3.94 -11.32 8.16
CA LYS A 172 -3.81 -12.28 9.27
C LYS A 172 -3.73 -13.73 8.77
N ASN A 173 -4.50 -14.06 7.73
CA ASN A 173 -4.51 -15.41 7.19
C ASN A 173 -3.16 -15.77 6.55
N ILE A 174 -2.61 -14.88 5.72
CA ILE A 174 -1.28 -15.07 5.12
C ILE A 174 -0.21 -15.21 6.22
N ALA A 175 -0.24 -14.36 7.24
CA ALA A 175 0.68 -14.43 8.36
C ALA A 175 0.62 -15.78 9.10
N SER A 176 -0.59 -16.31 9.31
CA SER A 176 -0.82 -17.59 9.97
C SER A 176 -0.37 -18.78 9.13
N GLU A 177 -0.63 -18.74 7.82
CA GLU A 177 -0.40 -19.86 6.92
C GLU A 177 1.06 -20.00 6.48
N TYR A 178 1.76 -18.85 6.35
CA TYR A 178 3.12 -18.83 5.80
C TYR A 178 4.21 -18.42 6.80
N GLY A 179 3.86 -18.22 8.07
CA GLY A 179 4.82 -17.83 9.11
C GLY A 179 5.95 -18.83 9.32
N GLU A 180 5.70 -20.14 9.16
CA GLU A 180 6.72 -21.19 9.25
C GLU A 180 7.81 -21.10 8.17
N TYR A 181 7.52 -20.41 7.06
CA TYR A 181 8.49 -20.13 6.00
C TYR A 181 9.27 -18.84 6.21
N ASN A 182 9.19 -18.25 7.42
CA ASN A 182 9.79 -16.95 7.71
C ASN A 182 9.27 -15.83 6.79
N ILE A 183 7.96 -15.86 6.51
CA ILE A 183 7.25 -14.85 5.74
C ILE A 183 6.36 -14.07 6.70
N GLN A 184 6.55 -12.75 6.79
CA GLN A 184 5.70 -11.87 7.56
C GLN A 184 4.74 -11.14 6.64
N CYS A 185 3.46 -11.16 6.99
CA CYS A 185 2.43 -10.39 6.34
C CYS A 185 1.80 -9.42 7.34
N ASN A 186 1.96 -8.13 7.08
CA ASN A 186 1.42 -7.07 7.94
C ASN A 186 0.67 -6.03 7.10
N GLY A 187 -0.06 -5.16 7.77
CA GLY A 187 -0.74 -4.03 7.14
C GLY A 187 -0.27 -2.69 7.66
N ILE A 188 -0.34 -1.68 6.82
CA ILE A 188 -0.35 -0.28 7.24
C ILE A 188 -1.78 0.20 7.08
N GLY A 189 -2.35 0.79 8.13
CA GLY A 189 -3.68 1.37 8.14
C GLY A 189 -3.63 2.90 8.17
N PRO A 190 -3.53 3.59 7.02
CA PRO A 190 -3.51 5.04 7.00
C PRO A 190 -4.84 5.64 7.50
N GLY A 191 -4.74 6.78 8.18
CA GLY A 191 -5.84 7.70 8.36
C GLY A 191 -6.09 8.53 7.10
N TYR A 192 -6.44 9.79 7.28
CA TYR A 192 -6.61 10.73 6.17
C TYR A 192 -5.26 11.31 5.74
N ILE A 193 -4.78 10.89 4.58
CA ILE A 193 -3.49 11.31 4.01
C ILE A 193 -3.71 12.33 2.90
N ALA A 194 -2.95 13.40 2.93
CA ALA A 194 -2.93 14.44 1.91
C ALA A 194 -2.23 13.94 0.65
N THR A 195 -3.02 13.59 -0.36
CA THR A 195 -2.57 13.16 -1.70
C THR A 195 -3.30 13.98 -2.77
N SER A 196 -2.94 13.81 -4.04
CA SER A 196 -3.70 14.38 -5.16
C SER A 196 -5.16 13.91 -5.17
N GLN A 197 -5.41 12.64 -4.82
CA GLN A 197 -6.76 12.06 -4.74
C GLN A 197 -7.65 12.72 -3.68
N THR A 198 -7.05 13.25 -2.61
CA THR A 198 -7.77 13.94 -1.54
C THR A 198 -7.70 15.46 -1.64
N ALA A 199 -7.01 16.01 -2.65
CA ALA A 199 -6.86 17.45 -2.82
C ALA A 199 -8.20 18.20 -2.90
N PRO A 200 -9.22 17.74 -3.67
CA PRO A 200 -10.52 18.42 -3.73
C PRO A 200 -11.22 18.56 -2.38
N LEU A 201 -10.94 17.65 -1.43
CA LEU A 201 -11.53 17.67 -0.08
C LEU A 201 -10.83 18.67 0.87
N ARG A 202 -9.75 19.29 0.43
CA ARG A 202 -8.90 20.22 1.18
C ARG A 202 -8.80 21.59 0.51
N GLU A 203 -9.44 21.79 -0.63
CA GLU A 203 -9.49 23.07 -1.32
C GLU A 203 -10.23 24.11 -0.47
N ARG A 204 -9.73 25.34 -0.48
CA ARG A 204 -10.43 26.44 0.18
C ARG A 204 -11.69 26.82 -0.61
N GLN A 205 -12.73 27.15 0.14
CA GLN A 205 -13.96 27.68 -0.43
C GLN A 205 -13.72 29.08 -1.05
N ALA A 206 -14.66 29.58 -1.86
CA ALA A 206 -14.58 30.88 -2.50
C ALA A 206 -14.45 32.05 -1.50
N ASP A 207 -14.96 31.89 -0.28
CA ASP A 207 -14.85 32.86 0.82
C ASP A 207 -13.54 32.74 1.62
N GLY A 208 -12.62 31.88 1.19
CA GLY A 208 -11.34 31.59 1.87
C GLY A 208 -11.45 30.64 3.05
N SER A 209 -12.65 30.18 3.43
CA SER A 209 -12.82 29.19 4.49
C SER A 209 -12.30 27.81 4.09
N ARG A 210 -12.06 26.94 5.07
CA ARG A 210 -11.71 25.55 4.83
C ARG A 210 -12.92 24.77 4.31
N HIS A 211 -12.66 23.78 3.43
CA HIS A 211 -13.70 22.83 3.03
C HIS A 211 -14.32 22.17 4.28
N PRO A 212 -15.65 21.98 4.36
CA PRO A 212 -16.29 21.38 5.55
C PRO A 212 -15.72 20.03 5.93
N PHE A 213 -15.36 19.20 4.95
CA PHE A 213 -14.73 17.91 5.19
C PHE A 213 -13.31 18.05 5.76
N ASP A 214 -12.52 19.06 5.33
CA ASP A 214 -11.21 19.37 5.90
C ASP A 214 -11.34 19.75 7.38
N GLN A 215 -12.30 20.62 7.72
CA GLN A 215 -12.59 20.99 9.10
C GLN A 215 -12.96 19.76 9.94
N PHE A 216 -13.85 18.91 9.41
CA PHE A 216 -14.27 17.68 10.08
C PHE A 216 -13.09 16.74 10.38
N ILE A 217 -12.20 16.51 9.39
CA ILE A 217 -11.05 15.64 9.57
C ILE A 217 -10.08 16.19 10.61
N ILE A 218 -9.76 17.48 10.55
CA ILE A 218 -8.88 18.11 11.53
C ILE A 218 -9.47 18.03 12.95
N ALA A 219 -10.76 18.25 13.09
CA ALA A 219 -11.44 18.17 14.39
C ALA A 219 -11.50 16.74 14.96
N LYS A 220 -11.57 15.72 14.09
CA LYS A 220 -11.66 14.31 14.49
C LYS A 220 -10.28 13.64 14.64
N THR A 221 -9.23 14.23 14.12
CA THR A 221 -7.87 13.67 14.24
C THR A 221 -7.19 14.29 15.46
N PRO A 222 -6.82 13.52 16.51
CA PRO A 222 -6.12 14.05 17.67
C PRO A 222 -4.85 14.83 17.34
N ALA A 223 -4.12 14.41 16.29
CA ALA A 223 -2.96 15.15 15.78
C ALA A 223 -3.30 16.50 15.13
N ALA A 224 -4.59 16.88 15.03
CA ALA A 224 -5.12 18.13 14.47
C ALA A 224 -4.61 18.50 13.07
N ARG A 225 -4.31 17.48 12.25
CA ARG A 225 -3.85 17.63 10.86
C ARG A 225 -4.18 16.40 10.01
N TRP A 226 -4.15 16.58 8.71
CA TRP A 226 -3.99 15.46 7.79
C TRP A 226 -2.60 14.84 7.93
N GLY A 227 -2.50 13.53 7.74
CA GLY A 227 -1.22 12.91 7.50
C GLY A 227 -0.67 13.30 6.13
N THR A 228 0.61 13.11 5.94
CA THR A 228 1.31 13.24 4.65
C THR A 228 1.82 11.88 4.22
N VAL A 229 2.24 11.74 2.98
CA VAL A 229 2.87 10.49 2.51
C VAL A 229 4.17 10.20 3.26
N GLU A 230 4.85 11.22 3.76
CA GLU A 230 6.07 11.09 4.58
C GLU A 230 5.80 10.38 5.91
N ASP A 231 4.61 10.57 6.51
CA ASP A 231 4.24 9.89 7.75
C ASP A 231 4.18 8.36 7.60
N LEU A 232 4.11 7.85 6.36
CA LEU A 232 4.02 6.42 6.06
C LEU A 232 5.38 5.77 5.75
N LYS A 233 6.42 6.55 5.44
CA LYS A 233 7.75 6.05 5.04
C LYS A 233 8.41 5.22 6.15
N GLY A 234 8.52 5.77 7.36
CA GLY A 234 9.12 5.07 8.50
C GLY A 234 8.41 3.75 8.84
N PRO A 235 7.08 3.74 9.04
CA PRO A 235 6.30 2.51 9.20
C PRO A 235 6.51 1.48 8.09
N ALA A 236 6.60 1.91 6.83
CA ALA A 236 6.82 1.01 5.70
C ALA A 236 8.22 0.36 5.75
N VAL A 237 9.27 1.14 6.00
CA VAL A 237 10.64 0.62 6.17
C VAL A 237 10.73 -0.33 7.37
N PHE A 238 10.09 0.00 8.49
CA PHE A 238 10.01 -0.89 9.66
C PHE A 238 9.44 -2.25 9.28
N LEU A 239 8.26 -2.29 8.66
CA LEU A 239 7.58 -3.55 8.30
C LEU A 239 8.29 -4.32 7.18
N ALA A 240 9.12 -3.69 6.38
CA ALA A 240 9.91 -4.31 5.31
C ALA A 240 11.25 -4.87 5.78
N SER A 241 11.74 -4.44 6.96
CA SER A 241 13.08 -4.71 7.45
C SER A 241 13.13 -5.84 8.50
N GLU A 242 14.34 -6.23 8.89
CA GLU A 242 14.60 -7.20 9.97
C GLU A 242 14.08 -6.70 11.33
N ALA A 243 13.90 -5.38 11.52
CA ALA A 243 13.33 -4.81 12.73
C ALA A 243 11.91 -5.32 13.05
N SER A 244 11.21 -5.90 12.06
CA SER A 244 9.84 -6.42 12.21
C SER A 244 9.75 -7.95 12.06
N ASP A 245 10.84 -8.72 12.19
CA ASP A 245 10.84 -10.17 11.92
C ASP A 245 9.89 -10.96 12.83
N PHE A 246 9.56 -10.44 14.00
CA PHE A 246 8.59 -11.08 14.91
C PHE A 246 7.22 -10.38 14.94
N VAL A 247 7.01 -9.37 14.06
CA VAL A 247 5.71 -8.72 13.85
C VAL A 247 5.02 -9.41 12.68
N ASN A 248 3.92 -10.11 12.94
CA ASN A 248 3.21 -10.85 11.90
C ASN A 248 1.70 -10.82 12.13
N GLY A 249 0.92 -10.56 11.09
CA GLY A 249 -0.54 -10.45 11.13
C GLY A 249 -1.07 -9.15 11.76
N HIS A 250 -0.20 -8.15 11.97
CA HIS A 250 -0.57 -6.89 12.60
C HIS A 250 -0.94 -5.83 11.57
N ILE A 251 -1.87 -4.94 11.94
CA ILE A 251 -2.15 -3.72 11.18
C ILE A 251 -1.64 -2.53 11.99
N LEU A 252 -0.58 -1.90 11.49
CA LEU A 252 -0.01 -0.70 12.08
C LEU A 252 -0.79 0.52 11.58
N TYR A 253 -1.63 1.08 12.44
CA TYR A 253 -2.40 2.28 12.10
C TYR A 253 -1.53 3.53 12.20
N VAL A 254 -1.53 4.31 11.11
CA VAL A 254 -0.80 5.57 10.96
C VAL A 254 -1.84 6.63 10.63
N ASP A 255 -2.58 7.05 11.64
CA ASP A 255 -3.85 7.77 11.50
C ASP A 255 -3.97 9.06 12.34
N GLY A 256 -2.88 9.45 13.01
CA GLY A 256 -2.86 10.62 13.88
C GLY A 256 -3.74 10.48 15.13
N GLY A 257 -4.10 9.24 15.50
CA GLY A 257 -4.87 8.89 16.67
C GLY A 257 -6.39 8.79 16.46
N ILE A 258 -6.89 8.83 15.23
CA ILE A 258 -8.33 8.73 14.94
C ILE A 258 -8.96 7.49 15.57
N LEU A 259 -8.30 6.32 15.47
CA LEU A 259 -8.82 5.07 16.03
C LEU A 259 -8.67 4.96 17.56
N ALA A 260 -7.86 5.80 18.17
CA ALA A 260 -7.67 5.85 19.61
C ALA A 260 -8.64 6.81 20.32
N TYR A 261 -9.42 7.57 19.55
CA TYR A 261 -10.29 8.64 20.06
C TYR A 261 -11.78 8.25 19.91
N ILE A 262 -12.56 8.53 20.97
CA ILE A 262 -14.02 8.31 21.05
C ILE A 262 -14.78 9.55 20.61
#